data_139f54f608ac0d98c7a8579f75ae28d1
#
_entry.id   139f54f608ac0d98c7a8579f75ae28d1
#
_cell.length_a   1.000
_cell.length_b   1.000
_cell.length_c   1.000
_cell.angle_alpha   90.00
_cell.angle_beta   90.00
_cell.angle_gamma   90.00
#
_symmetry.space_group_name_H-M   'P 1'
#
loop_
_entity.id
_entity.type
_entity.pdbx_description
1 polymer ?
#
loop_
_entity_poly.entity_id
_entity_poly.type
_entity_poly.pdbx_seq_one_letter_code
_entity_poly.pdbx_strand_id
1 'polypeptide(L)'
;MENFKDLRIVDNFYQTSAFFPMPTILVGTVSENGMTNLGSYSLCFPYYIAGKERYAMLLECRNSSNTAQNILRNKTVSLNFIPDDRKFFREAVRLGF
;
A
#
# COMPACT_ATOMS: atom_id res chain seq x y z
N MET A 1 22.07 25.60 -2.20
CA MET A 1 22.86 24.38 -2.24
C MET A 1 22.86 23.82 -3.65
N GLU A 2 24.06 23.51 -4.14
CA GLU A 2 24.26 23.15 -5.55
C GLU A 2 23.70 21.80 -5.95
N ASN A 3 23.42 20.92 -4.98
CA ASN A 3 23.00 19.56 -5.25
C ASN A 3 21.49 19.35 -5.28
N PHE A 4 20.72 20.43 -5.15
CA PHE A 4 19.26 20.34 -5.19
C PHE A 4 18.75 20.61 -6.60
N LYS A 5 17.74 19.86 -6.99
CA LYS A 5 17.03 20.06 -8.25
C LYS A 5 15.55 20.19 -7.97
N ASP A 6 14.90 21.07 -8.71
CA ASP A 6 13.46 21.14 -8.72
C ASP A 6 12.92 19.94 -9.50
N LEU A 7 11.98 19.23 -8.90
CA LEU A 7 11.35 18.08 -9.53
C LEU A 7 9.95 18.44 -10.01
N ARG A 8 9.69 18.16 -11.25
CA ARG A 8 8.34 18.28 -11.81
C ARG A 8 7.61 16.97 -11.51
N ILE A 9 6.60 17.05 -10.67
CA ILE A 9 5.87 15.86 -10.23
C ILE A 9 5.34 15.04 -11.40
N VAL A 10 4.80 15.71 -12.41
CA VAL A 10 4.21 15.02 -13.57
C VAL A 10 5.26 14.25 -14.36
N ASP A 11 6.44 14.84 -14.56
CA ASP A 11 7.48 14.24 -15.40
C ASP A 11 8.38 13.26 -14.62
N ASN A 12 8.57 13.51 -13.33
CA ASN A 12 9.57 12.81 -12.55
C ASN A 12 9.00 11.94 -11.42
N PHE A 13 7.68 11.84 -11.34
CA PHE A 13 7.03 11.14 -10.23
C PHE A 13 7.54 9.70 -10.07
N TYR A 14 7.56 8.93 -11.16
CA TYR A 14 7.99 7.54 -11.10
C TYR A 14 9.48 7.38 -10.78
N GLN A 15 10.29 8.26 -11.32
CA GLN A 15 11.72 8.27 -11.03
C GLN A 15 11.99 8.64 -9.57
N THR A 16 11.28 9.66 -9.09
CA THR A 16 11.42 10.12 -7.70
C THR A 16 10.96 9.04 -6.73
N SER A 17 9.84 8.40 -6.98
CA SER A 17 9.31 7.37 -6.09
C SER A 17 10.21 6.15 -6.01
N ALA A 18 11.03 5.88 -7.02
CA ALA A 18 11.98 4.76 -7.00
C ALA A 18 13.09 4.94 -5.95
N PHE A 19 13.32 6.15 -5.47
CA PHE A 19 14.30 6.41 -4.42
C PHE A 19 13.75 6.21 -3.00
N PHE A 20 12.45 6.02 -2.87
CA PHE A 20 11.85 5.79 -1.56
C PHE A 20 11.60 4.28 -1.39
N PRO A 21 12.37 3.62 -0.53
CA PRO A 21 12.22 2.18 -0.35
C PRO A 21 10.94 1.87 0.43
N MET A 22 9.88 1.61 -0.29
CA MET A 22 8.61 1.20 0.28
C MET A 22 8.35 -0.25 -0.06
N PRO A 23 8.16 -1.13 0.93
CA PRO A 23 7.85 -2.52 0.63
C PRO A 23 6.47 -2.64 -0.02
N THR A 24 6.36 -3.52 -1.00
CA THR A 24 5.07 -3.91 -1.53
C THR A 24 4.46 -4.93 -0.58
N ILE A 25 3.24 -4.68 -0.16
CA ILE A 25 2.48 -5.59 0.69
C ILE A 25 1.21 -6.03 -0.01
N LEU A 26 0.68 -7.17 0.40
CA LEU A 26 -0.63 -7.64 -0.03
C LEU A 26 -1.65 -7.33 1.06
N VAL A 27 -2.64 -6.55 0.70
CA VAL A 27 -3.72 -6.18 1.62
C VAL A 27 -4.90 -7.12 1.36
N GLY A 28 -5.23 -7.92 2.37
CA GLY A 28 -6.33 -8.87 2.31
C GLY A 28 -7.58 -8.29 2.96
N THR A 29 -8.69 -8.38 2.24
CA THR A 29 -10.01 -7.96 2.72
C THR A 29 -11.05 -8.97 2.30
N VAL A 30 -12.26 -8.82 2.83
CA VAL A 30 -13.39 -9.71 2.51
C VAL A 30 -14.48 -8.90 1.84
N SER A 31 -14.97 -9.39 0.71
CA SER A 31 -16.05 -8.77 -0.03
C SER A 31 -17.41 -9.02 0.61
N GLU A 32 -18.46 -8.39 0.08
CA GLU A 32 -19.84 -8.55 0.58
C GLU A 32 -20.31 -10.01 0.59
N ASN A 33 -19.89 -10.75 -0.42
CA ASN A 33 -20.28 -12.16 -0.55
C ASN A 33 -19.32 -13.14 0.12
N GLY A 34 -18.43 -12.63 0.98
CA GLY A 34 -17.52 -13.46 1.78
C GLY A 34 -16.27 -13.93 1.07
N MET A 35 -16.00 -13.45 -0.13
CA MET A 35 -14.80 -13.83 -0.88
C MET A 35 -13.59 -12.98 -0.48
N THR A 36 -12.44 -13.62 -0.41
CA THR A 36 -11.19 -12.91 -0.14
C THR A 36 -10.79 -12.06 -1.34
N ASN A 37 -10.38 -10.83 -1.06
CA ASN A 37 -9.83 -9.90 -2.04
C ASN A 37 -8.41 -9.56 -1.64
N LEU A 38 -7.46 -9.65 -2.57
CA LEU A 38 -6.07 -9.25 -2.35
C LEU A 38 -5.72 -8.10 -3.28
N GLY A 39 -5.06 -7.10 -2.72
CA GLY A 39 -4.55 -5.96 -3.49
C GLY A 39 -3.11 -5.69 -3.14
N SER A 40 -2.32 -5.26 -4.12
CA SER A 40 -0.92 -4.89 -3.93
C SER A 40 -0.83 -3.39 -3.63
N TYR A 41 -0.18 -3.04 -2.54
CA TYR A 41 -0.02 -1.66 -2.09
C TYR A 41 1.39 -1.42 -1.57
N SER A 42 1.89 -0.20 -1.75
CA SER A 42 3.20 0.20 -1.21
C SER A 42 3.11 1.42 -0.30
N LEU A 43 1.97 2.11 -0.27
CA LEU A 43 1.77 3.26 0.60
C LEU A 43 1.15 2.81 1.92
N CYS A 44 1.95 2.05 2.68
CA CYS A 44 1.55 1.53 3.98
C CYS A 44 2.75 1.61 4.92
N PHE A 45 2.60 2.31 6.04
CA PHE A 45 3.71 2.50 6.97
C PHE A 45 3.19 2.72 8.39
N PRO A 46 4.04 2.39 9.39
CA PRO A 46 3.65 2.56 10.79
C PRO A 46 3.56 4.02 11.19
N TYR A 47 2.64 4.31 12.07
CA TYR A 47 2.41 5.64 12.60
C TYR A 47 2.12 5.58 14.09
N TYR A 48 2.80 6.43 14.86
CA TYR A 48 2.56 6.55 16.30
C TYR A 48 1.62 7.72 16.58
N ILE A 49 0.55 7.44 17.29
CA ILE A 49 -0.42 8.47 17.66
C ILE A 49 -0.01 9.06 19.01
N ALA A 50 0.64 10.22 18.96
CA ALA A 50 1.09 10.91 20.14
C ALA A 50 -0.09 11.28 21.07
N GLY A 51 0.13 11.13 22.37
CA GLY A 51 -0.91 11.44 23.37
C GLY A 51 -1.90 10.30 23.62
N LYS A 52 -1.93 9.28 22.78
CA LYS A 52 -2.79 8.11 22.95
C LYS A 52 -2.01 6.83 23.17
N GLU A 53 -0.69 6.89 23.12
CA GLU A 53 0.22 5.75 23.27
C GLU A 53 -0.18 4.56 22.40
N ARG A 54 -0.60 4.84 21.16
CA ARG A 54 -1.06 3.83 20.21
C ARG A 54 -0.26 3.87 18.93
N TYR A 55 -0.06 2.70 18.37
CA TYR A 55 0.49 2.55 17.04
C TYR A 55 -0.63 2.26 16.06
N ALA A 56 -0.44 2.74 14.84
CA ALA A 56 -1.34 2.48 13.74
C ALA A 56 -0.53 2.21 12.48
N MET A 57 -1.17 1.62 11.49
CA MET A 57 -0.63 1.55 10.15
C MET A 57 -1.44 2.49 9.27
N LEU A 58 -0.75 3.34 8.54
CA LEU A 58 -1.38 4.18 7.52
C LEU A 58 -1.35 3.42 6.20
N LEU A 59 -2.48 3.30 5.58
CA LEU A 59 -2.62 2.68 4.28
C LEU A 59 -3.36 3.63 3.35
N GLU A 60 -2.75 3.95 2.23
CA GLU A 60 -3.41 4.74 1.21
C GLU A 60 -3.93 3.84 0.11
N CYS A 61 -5.21 3.96 -0.20
CA CYS A 61 -5.85 3.26 -1.30
C CYS A 61 -6.91 4.16 -1.94
N ARG A 62 -7.21 3.92 -3.20
CA ARG A 62 -8.24 4.68 -3.89
C ARG A 62 -9.61 4.39 -3.30
N ASN A 63 -10.42 5.43 -3.11
CA ASN A 63 -11.77 5.28 -2.57
C ASN A 63 -12.64 4.34 -3.39
N SER A 64 -12.43 4.29 -4.69
CA SER A 64 -13.18 3.43 -5.61
C SER A 64 -12.69 1.98 -5.64
N SER A 65 -11.60 1.66 -4.95
CA SER A 65 -11.07 0.30 -4.96
C SER A 65 -11.94 -0.65 -4.14
N ASN A 66 -11.94 -1.92 -4.53
CA ASN A 66 -12.61 -2.96 -3.75
C ASN A 66 -12.03 -3.06 -2.34
N THR A 67 -10.71 -2.90 -2.23
CA THR A 67 -10.02 -2.89 -0.94
C THR A 67 -10.58 -1.81 -0.01
N ALA A 68 -10.69 -0.57 -0.49
CA ALA A 68 -11.22 0.53 0.33
C ALA A 68 -12.67 0.27 0.75
N GLN A 69 -13.51 -0.19 -0.17
CA GLN A 69 -14.91 -0.49 0.12
C GLN A 69 -15.04 -1.60 1.15
N ASN A 70 -14.24 -2.65 1.02
CA ASN A 70 -14.26 -3.77 1.96
C ASN A 70 -13.79 -3.34 3.36
N ILE A 71 -12.77 -2.50 3.45
CA ILE A 71 -12.30 -1.98 4.73
C ILE A 71 -13.37 -1.12 5.41
N LEU A 72 -14.01 -0.24 4.65
CA LEU A 72 -15.08 0.61 5.21
C LEU A 72 -16.26 -0.20 5.73
N ARG A 73 -16.56 -1.30 5.06
CA ARG A 73 -17.69 -2.17 5.46
C ARG A 73 -17.34 -3.04 6.66
N ASN A 74 -16.20 -3.73 6.60
CA ASN A 74 -15.85 -4.77 7.58
C ASN A 74 -15.00 -4.26 8.74
N LYS A 75 -14.36 -3.11 8.60
CA LYS A 75 -13.48 -2.52 9.62
C LYS A 75 -12.28 -3.39 9.98
N THR A 76 -11.94 -4.36 9.13
CA THR A 76 -10.80 -5.25 9.34
C THR A 76 -10.03 -5.44 8.04
N VAL A 77 -8.75 -5.70 8.18
CA VAL A 77 -7.84 -5.87 7.05
C VAL A 77 -6.65 -6.71 7.52
N SER A 78 -6.08 -7.52 6.63
CA SER A 78 -4.81 -8.17 6.90
C SER A 78 -3.72 -7.52 6.05
N LEU A 79 -2.57 -7.30 6.66
CA LEU A 79 -1.39 -6.76 5.99
C LEU A 79 -0.37 -7.90 5.88
N ASN A 80 -0.03 -8.27 4.65
CA ASN A 80 0.80 -9.43 4.40
C ASN A 80 2.08 -9.02 3.70
N PHE A 81 3.23 -9.34 4.29
CA PHE A 81 4.52 -9.04 3.71
C PHE A 81 4.93 -10.16 2.76
N ILE A 82 5.48 -9.77 1.61
CA ILE A 82 5.83 -10.71 0.56
C ILE A 82 7.23 -11.25 0.81
N PRO A 83 7.45 -12.58 0.79
CA PRO A 83 8.80 -13.13 0.86
C PRO A 83 9.65 -12.70 -0.34
N ASP A 84 10.96 -12.69 -0.17
CA ASP A 84 11.90 -12.38 -1.25
C ASP A 84 11.99 -13.58 -2.22
N ASP A 85 10.98 -13.66 -3.09
CA ASP A 85 10.80 -14.76 -4.03
C ASP A 85 10.16 -14.22 -5.31
N ARG A 86 10.73 -14.59 -6.46
CA ARG A 86 10.22 -14.12 -7.76
C ARG A 86 8.78 -14.50 -8.02
N LYS A 87 8.36 -15.67 -7.58
CA LYS A 87 6.98 -16.11 -7.74
C LYS A 87 6.00 -15.15 -7.08
N PHE A 88 6.29 -14.78 -5.83
CA PHE A 88 5.46 -13.86 -5.09
C PHE A 88 5.45 -12.48 -5.73
N PHE A 89 6.60 -12.00 -6.21
CA PHE A 89 6.66 -10.71 -6.88
C PHE A 89 5.82 -10.70 -8.15
N ARG A 90 5.87 -11.77 -8.93
CA ARG A 90 5.05 -11.89 -10.15
C ARG A 90 3.56 -11.88 -9.84
N GLU A 91 3.14 -12.62 -8.82
CA GLU A 91 1.74 -12.64 -8.41
C GLU A 91 1.28 -11.29 -7.87
N ALA A 92 2.13 -10.59 -7.11
CA ALA A 92 1.84 -9.26 -6.61
C ALA A 92 1.61 -8.26 -7.76
N VAL A 93 2.43 -8.33 -8.81
CA VAL A 93 2.27 -7.49 -10.00
C VAL A 93 0.95 -7.80 -10.70
N ARG A 94 0.61 -9.07 -10.84
CA ARG A 94 -0.65 -9.49 -11.48
C ARG A 94 -1.87 -8.97 -10.75
N LEU A 95 -1.83 -8.91 -9.42
CA LEU A 95 -2.93 -8.39 -8.60
C LEU A 95 -3.16 -6.89 -8.79
N GLY A 96 -2.18 -6.18 -9.36
CA GLY A 96 -2.30 -4.76 -9.64
C GLY A 96 -3.04 -4.43 -10.93
N PHE A 97 -3.41 -5.42 -11.71
CA PHE A 97 -4.08 -5.21 -13.00
C PHE A 97 -5.49 -5.75 -13.05
#